data_5d0d35a8abfd15ae860cde1576e8aca2
#
_entry.id   5d0d35a8abfd15ae860cde1576e8aca2
#
_cell.length_a   1.000
_cell.length_b   1.000
_cell.length_c   1.000
_cell.angle_alpha   90.00
_cell.angle_beta   90.00
_cell.angle_gamma   90.00
#
_symmetry.space_group_name_H-M   'P 1'
#
loop_
_entity.id
_entity.type
_entity.pdbx_description
1 polymer ?
#
loop_
_entity_poly.entity_id
_entity_poly.type
_entity_poly.pdbx_seq_one_letter_code
_entity_poly.pdbx_strand_id
1 'polypeptide(L)'
;MLASGEGRTLQALLDAASGDYPARVVAVGSDRPAARALARAGNLPTFVVPFRQPRQEWDRELADAVAAHAPDLVVCAGFMRILGPEFLARFPQRVLNTHPALLPSFPGAHAVPDALAYGVKVTGVTVHLVDEGVDTGPVVAQAAVRVLPDDDVAALHSRIQDVEQPLYVDAVARLARGGWTVEGRTVRL
;
A
#
# COMPACT_ATOMS: atom_id res chain seq x y z
N MET A 1 -4.45 -7.49 -4.56
CA MET A 1 -4.31 -6.12 -4.03
C MET A 1 -5.38 -5.86 -2.98
N LEU A 2 -5.06 -5.14 -1.88
CA LEU A 2 -6.00 -4.78 -0.82
C LEU A 2 -6.22 -3.26 -0.79
N ALA A 3 -7.48 -2.81 -0.73
CA ALA A 3 -7.84 -1.39 -0.68
C ALA A 3 -9.17 -1.18 0.06
N SER A 4 -9.28 -0.11 0.87
CA SER A 4 -10.50 0.23 1.64
C SER A 4 -11.33 1.37 1.02
N GLY A 5 -10.84 2.00 -0.05
CA GLY A 5 -11.42 3.25 -0.57
C GLY A 5 -11.48 3.34 -2.10
N GLU A 6 -11.07 4.48 -2.64
CA GLU A 6 -11.21 4.85 -4.05
C GLU A 6 -10.45 3.97 -5.05
N GLY A 7 -9.33 3.36 -4.65
CA GLY A 7 -8.53 2.49 -5.52
C GLY A 7 -7.79 3.22 -6.65
N ARG A 8 -7.34 4.45 -6.44
CA ARG A 8 -6.58 5.20 -7.47
C ARG A 8 -5.27 4.50 -7.82
N THR A 9 -4.54 4.04 -6.82
CA THR A 9 -3.29 3.28 -7.01
C THR A 9 -3.53 1.92 -7.65
N LEU A 10 -4.70 1.27 -7.37
CA LEU A 10 -5.13 0.09 -8.13
C LEU A 10 -5.29 0.44 -9.61
N GLN A 11 -5.98 1.53 -9.93
CA GLN A 11 -6.16 1.95 -11.32
C GLN A 11 -4.81 2.18 -12.00
N ALA A 12 -3.87 2.86 -11.36
CA ALA A 12 -2.53 3.08 -11.91
C ALA A 12 -1.79 1.76 -12.20
N LEU A 13 -1.92 0.76 -11.32
CA LEU A 13 -1.35 -0.57 -11.56
C LEU A 13 -2.05 -1.31 -12.70
N LEU A 14 -3.38 -1.21 -12.82
CA LEU A 14 -4.14 -1.82 -13.92
C LEU A 14 -3.78 -1.18 -15.27
N ASP A 15 -3.65 0.14 -15.31
CA ASP A 15 -3.27 0.88 -16.51
C ASP A 15 -1.83 0.55 -16.95
N ALA A 16 -0.93 0.34 -15.98
CA ALA A 16 0.45 -0.07 -16.23
C ALA A 16 0.56 -1.55 -16.61
N ALA A 17 -0.35 -2.41 -16.18
CA ALA A 17 -0.32 -3.86 -16.39
C ALA A 17 -0.64 -4.27 -17.85
N SER A 18 -0.14 -3.49 -18.81
CA SER A 18 -0.21 -3.73 -20.26
C SER A 18 1.18 -3.91 -20.83
N GLY A 19 1.29 -4.65 -21.93
CA GLY A 19 2.58 -4.88 -22.61
C GLY A 19 3.59 -5.63 -21.74
N ASP A 20 4.79 -5.07 -21.60
CA ASP A 20 5.92 -5.70 -20.92
C ASP A 20 5.98 -5.45 -19.40
N TYR A 21 4.89 -4.98 -18.78
CA TYR A 21 4.87 -4.80 -17.32
C TYR A 21 4.99 -6.17 -16.61
N PRO A 22 5.93 -6.33 -15.65
CA PRO A 22 6.33 -7.64 -15.14
C PRO A 22 5.37 -8.24 -14.11
N ALA A 23 4.28 -7.55 -13.79
CA ALA A 23 3.30 -7.99 -12.80
C ALA A 23 1.88 -7.89 -13.33
N ARG A 24 0.99 -8.71 -12.77
CA ARG A 24 -0.46 -8.63 -13.04
C ARG A 24 -1.24 -8.66 -11.74
N VAL A 25 -2.34 -7.93 -11.67
CA VAL A 25 -3.29 -8.03 -10.55
C VAL A 25 -4.11 -9.31 -10.72
N VAL A 26 -4.03 -10.21 -9.74
CA VAL A 26 -4.77 -11.51 -9.79
C VAL A 26 -6.10 -11.44 -9.05
N ALA A 27 -6.23 -10.55 -8.07
CA ALA A 27 -7.48 -10.31 -7.34
C ALA A 27 -7.44 -8.96 -6.62
N VAL A 28 -8.63 -8.43 -6.29
CA VAL A 28 -8.80 -7.23 -5.48
C VAL A 28 -9.67 -7.54 -4.27
N GLY A 29 -9.13 -7.29 -3.08
CA GLY A 29 -9.80 -7.48 -1.80
C GLY A 29 -10.09 -6.17 -1.07
N SER A 30 -11.14 -6.15 -0.27
CA SER A 30 -11.48 -5.02 0.59
C SER A 30 -12.05 -5.48 1.93
N ASP A 31 -11.85 -4.63 2.96
CA ASP A 31 -12.56 -4.71 4.24
C ASP A 31 -13.93 -4.03 4.21
N ARG A 32 -14.28 -3.37 3.08
CA ARG A 32 -15.50 -2.58 2.90
C ARG A 32 -16.25 -2.99 1.63
N PRO A 33 -17.51 -3.45 1.74
CA PRO A 33 -18.29 -3.85 0.55
C PRO A 33 -18.51 -2.71 -0.46
N ALA A 34 -18.56 -1.46 0.03
CA ALA A 34 -18.76 -0.27 -0.79
C ALA A 34 -17.47 0.38 -1.31
N ALA A 35 -16.31 -0.27 -1.15
CA ALA A 35 -15.05 0.26 -1.65
C ALA A 35 -15.07 0.37 -3.19
N ARG A 36 -14.82 1.58 -3.71
CA ARG A 36 -14.77 1.81 -5.17
C ARG A 36 -13.67 1.03 -5.88
N ALA A 37 -12.62 0.64 -5.13
CA ALA A 37 -11.58 -0.25 -5.63
C ALA A 37 -12.15 -1.57 -6.20
N LEU A 38 -13.21 -2.12 -5.62
CA LEU A 38 -13.87 -3.34 -6.12
C LEU A 38 -14.49 -3.12 -7.50
N ALA A 39 -15.14 -1.98 -7.73
CA ALA A 39 -15.69 -1.63 -9.03
C ALA A 39 -14.60 -1.40 -10.10
N ARG A 40 -13.43 -0.88 -9.71
CA ARG A 40 -12.29 -0.70 -10.62
C ARG A 40 -11.64 -2.02 -11.05
N ALA A 41 -11.84 -3.08 -10.29
CA ALA A 41 -11.31 -4.41 -10.62
C ALA A 41 -11.81 -4.95 -11.97
N GLY A 42 -12.94 -4.44 -12.48
CA GLY A 42 -13.52 -4.90 -13.75
C GLY A 42 -13.85 -6.38 -13.70
N ASN A 43 -13.22 -7.18 -14.57
CA ASN A 43 -13.41 -8.63 -14.65
C ASN A 43 -12.47 -9.43 -13.72
N LEU A 44 -11.62 -8.77 -12.93
CA LEU A 44 -10.75 -9.48 -12.01
C LEU A 44 -11.55 -10.06 -10.83
N PRO A 45 -11.12 -11.18 -10.27
CA PRO A 45 -11.69 -11.71 -9.03
C PRO A 45 -11.68 -10.66 -7.92
N THR A 46 -12.81 -10.56 -7.21
CA THR A 46 -12.93 -9.67 -6.04
C THR A 46 -13.41 -10.44 -4.84
N PHE A 47 -13.00 -9.99 -3.65
CA PHE A 47 -13.51 -10.53 -2.39
C PHE A 47 -13.63 -9.43 -1.33
N VAL A 48 -14.51 -9.66 -0.35
CA VAL A 48 -14.73 -8.74 0.76
C VAL A 48 -14.67 -9.53 2.05
N VAL A 49 -13.79 -9.09 2.96
CA VAL A 49 -13.69 -9.60 4.33
C VAL A 49 -13.93 -8.44 5.29
N PRO A 50 -15.19 -8.17 5.67
CA PRO A 50 -15.52 -7.06 6.55
C PRO A 50 -14.82 -7.19 7.90
N PHE A 51 -14.22 -6.08 8.37
CA PHE A 51 -13.55 -6.09 9.65
C PHE A 51 -14.51 -6.44 10.79
N ARG A 52 -14.12 -7.40 11.65
CA ARG A 52 -14.87 -7.85 12.81
C ARG A 52 -13.93 -8.27 13.96
N GLN A 53 -14.50 -8.38 15.13
CA GLN A 53 -13.83 -8.99 16.30
C GLN A 53 -14.22 -10.47 16.45
N PRO A 54 -13.35 -11.30 17.00
CA PRO A 54 -11.99 -10.98 17.42
C PRO A 54 -11.05 -10.81 16.20
N ARG A 55 -10.13 -9.86 16.31
CA ARG A 55 -9.21 -9.48 15.23
C ARG A 55 -8.41 -10.66 14.68
N GLN A 56 -7.94 -11.56 15.52
CA GLN A 56 -7.13 -12.70 15.10
C GLN A 56 -7.88 -13.63 14.12
N GLU A 57 -9.17 -13.82 14.31
CA GLU A 57 -10.00 -14.59 13.39
C GLU A 57 -10.16 -13.86 12.05
N TRP A 58 -10.39 -12.55 12.10
CA TRP A 58 -10.47 -11.73 10.91
C TRP A 58 -9.15 -11.74 10.11
N ASP A 59 -8.00 -11.64 10.77
CA ASP A 59 -6.68 -11.71 10.13
C ASP A 59 -6.48 -13.04 9.40
N ARG A 60 -6.90 -14.17 9.99
CA ARG A 60 -6.86 -15.50 9.34
C ARG A 60 -7.77 -15.58 8.14
N GLU A 61 -9.02 -15.13 8.29
CA GLU A 61 -10.00 -15.12 7.19
C GLU A 61 -9.51 -14.27 6.01
N LEU A 62 -8.95 -13.09 6.29
CA LEU A 62 -8.35 -12.24 5.26
C LEU A 62 -7.15 -12.93 4.60
N ALA A 63 -6.28 -13.58 5.39
CA ALA A 63 -5.12 -14.30 4.87
C ALA A 63 -5.55 -15.47 3.97
N ASP A 64 -6.56 -16.23 4.35
CA ASP A 64 -7.08 -17.34 3.56
C ASP A 64 -7.73 -16.86 2.26
N ALA A 65 -8.51 -15.77 2.32
CA ALA A 65 -9.10 -15.14 1.14
C ALA A 65 -8.03 -14.64 0.15
N VAL A 66 -6.95 -14.05 0.64
CA VAL A 66 -5.81 -13.64 -0.20
C VAL A 66 -5.07 -14.85 -0.76
N ALA A 67 -4.79 -15.86 0.09
CA ALA A 67 -4.03 -17.06 -0.30
C ALA A 67 -4.73 -17.89 -1.39
N ALA A 68 -6.07 -17.88 -1.43
CA ALA A 68 -6.87 -18.54 -2.47
C ALA A 68 -6.52 -18.08 -3.89
N HIS A 69 -5.94 -16.89 -4.04
CA HIS A 69 -5.50 -16.34 -5.33
C HIS A 69 -4.00 -16.54 -5.60
N ALA A 70 -3.28 -17.23 -4.72
CA ALA A 70 -1.85 -17.55 -4.82
C ALA A 70 -0.97 -16.36 -5.28
N PRO A 71 -1.02 -15.18 -4.62
CA PRO A 71 -0.22 -14.05 -5.04
C PRO A 71 1.25 -14.21 -4.64
N ASP A 72 2.18 -13.75 -5.50
CA ASP A 72 3.59 -13.61 -5.16
C ASP A 72 3.83 -12.43 -4.23
N LEU A 73 3.06 -11.35 -4.42
CA LEU A 73 3.13 -10.10 -3.64
C LEU A 73 1.72 -9.63 -3.27
N VAL A 74 1.51 -9.29 -2.01
CA VAL A 74 0.31 -8.61 -1.52
C VAL A 74 0.56 -7.10 -1.54
N VAL A 75 -0.25 -6.38 -2.29
CA VAL A 75 -0.09 -4.94 -2.49
C VAL A 75 -1.21 -4.21 -1.76
N CYS A 76 -0.87 -3.40 -0.75
CA CYS A 76 -1.78 -2.55 0.01
C CYS A 76 -1.65 -1.10 -0.47
N ALA A 77 -2.75 -0.47 -0.87
CA ALA A 77 -2.79 0.95 -1.19
C ALA A 77 -4.09 1.57 -0.69
N GLY A 78 -3.98 2.37 0.35
CA GLY A 78 -5.15 2.89 1.05
C GLY A 78 -5.98 1.78 1.71
N PHE A 79 -5.35 0.73 2.20
CA PHE A 79 -5.98 -0.29 3.03
C PHE A 79 -5.91 0.17 4.49
N MET A 80 -7.07 0.53 5.06
CA MET A 80 -7.18 1.23 6.34
C MET A 80 -7.27 0.28 7.54
N ARG A 81 -6.57 -0.86 7.47
CA ARG A 81 -6.45 -1.83 8.55
C ARG A 81 -5.00 -2.20 8.77
N ILE A 82 -4.63 -2.32 10.01
CA ILE A 82 -3.34 -2.91 10.37
C ILE A 82 -3.45 -4.42 10.14
N LEU A 83 -2.57 -5.00 9.39
CA LEU A 83 -2.47 -6.45 9.20
C LEU A 83 -1.78 -7.07 10.42
N GLY A 84 -2.39 -8.08 10.99
CA GLY A 84 -1.87 -8.72 12.21
C GLY A 84 -0.87 -9.84 11.94
N PRO A 85 -0.29 -10.40 13.02
CA PRO A 85 0.73 -11.46 12.92
C PRO A 85 0.27 -12.68 12.12
N GLU A 86 -0.99 -13.08 12.24
CA GLU A 86 -1.56 -14.23 11.51
C GLU A 86 -1.53 -14.01 10.00
N PHE A 87 -1.84 -12.78 9.56
CA PHE A 87 -1.76 -12.41 8.15
C PHE A 87 -0.30 -12.34 7.68
N LEU A 88 0.55 -11.65 8.43
CA LEU A 88 1.96 -11.43 8.04
C LEU A 88 2.76 -12.73 8.02
N ALA A 89 2.48 -13.68 8.92
CA ALA A 89 3.10 -15.01 8.92
C ALA A 89 2.76 -15.82 7.65
N ARG A 90 1.60 -15.57 7.03
CA ARG A 90 1.20 -16.22 5.77
C ARG A 90 1.94 -15.64 4.56
N PHE A 91 2.35 -14.36 4.61
CA PHE A 91 3.00 -13.63 3.52
C PHE A 91 4.31 -12.97 4.01
N PRO A 92 5.29 -13.73 4.53
CA PRO A 92 6.49 -13.16 5.13
C PRO A 92 7.27 -12.33 4.11
N GLN A 93 7.53 -11.05 4.43
CA GLN A 93 8.24 -10.09 3.57
C GLN A 93 7.63 -9.92 2.17
N ARG A 94 6.35 -10.23 2.00
CA ARG A 94 5.63 -10.15 0.73
C ARG A 94 4.40 -9.24 0.78
N VAL A 95 4.33 -8.36 1.76
CA VAL A 95 3.26 -7.36 1.87
C VAL A 95 3.86 -5.99 1.67
N LEU A 96 3.45 -5.30 0.61
CA LEU A 96 3.92 -3.97 0.24
C LEU A 96 2.83 -2.95 0.57
N ASN A 97 3.23 -1.82 1.16
CA ASN A 97 2.33 -0.71 1.46
C ASN A 97 2.94 0.62 0.99
N THR A 98 2.10 1.62 0.84
CA THR A 98 2.50 3.01 0.62
C THR A 98 1.99 3.89 1.74
N HIS A 99 2.83 4.84 2.16
CA HIS A 99 2.57 5.77 3.25
C HIS A 99 2.86 7.22 2.80
N PRO A 100 1.97 8.20 3.06
CA PRO A 100 2.08 9.55 2.52
C PRO A 100 3.00 10.45 3.36
N ALA A 101 4.18 9.97 3.71
CA ALA A 101 5.26 10.72 4.34
C ALA A 101 6.64 10.11 4.02
N LEU A 102 7.71 10.82 4.36
CA LEU A 102 9.08 10.29 4.34
C LEU A 102 9.37 9.57 5.66
N LEU A 103 9.04 8.28 5.75
CA LEU A 103 9.34 7.49 6.94
C LEU A 103 10.83 7.55 7.30
N PRO A 104 11.20 7.62 8.57
CA PRO A 104 10.37 7.39 9.76
C PRO A 104 9.55 8.60 10.26
N SER A 105 9.47 9.69 9.52
CA SER A 105 8.67 10.85 9.91
C SER A 105 7.19 10.61 9.68
N PHE A 106 6.36 11.06 10.62
CA PHE A 106 4.89 11.05 10.54
C PHE A 106 4.28 9.68 10.23
N PRO A 107 4.57 8.62 11.02
CA PRO A 107 3.91 7.32 10.85
C PRO A 107 2.44 7.39 11.27
N GLY A 108 1.62 6.43 10.81
CA GLY A 108 0.22 6.31 11.20
C GLY A 108 -0.78 7.07 10.32
N ALA A 109 -2.03 7.16 10.77
CA ALA A 109 -3.15 7.54 9.93
C ALA A 109 -3.24 9.05 9.58
N HIS A 110 -2.44 9.91 10.24
CA HIS A 110 -2.56 11.37 10.14
C HIS A 110 -1.33 12.04 9.52
N ALA A 111 -0.53 11.32 8.74
CA ALA A 111 0.76 11.80 8.22
C ALA A 111 0.70 13.17 7.53
N VAL A 112 -0.29 13.42 6.69
CA VAL A 112 -0.42 14.70 5.96
C VAL A 112 -0.83 15.85 6.88
N PRO A 113 -1.87 15.74 7.73
CA PRO A 113 -2.17 16.75 8.74
C PRO A 113 -1.00 17.03 9.68
N ASP A 114 -0.31 15.98 10.14
CA ASP A 114 0.79 16.11 11.09
C ASP A 114 2.00 16.83 10.46
N ALA A 115 2.31 16.54 9.19
CA ALA A 115 3.36 17.23 8.44
C ALA A 115 3.07 18.73 8.30
N LEU A 116 1.82 19.11 7.99
CA LEU A 116 1.37 20.50 7.92
C LEU A 116 1.44 21.18 9.28
N ALA A 117 0.91 20.53 10.33
CA ALA A 117 0.90 21.06 11.68
C ALA A 117 2.33 21.26 12.24
N TYR A 118 3.26 20.37 11.90
CA TYR A 118 4.65 20.50 12.28
C TYR A 118 5.38 21.63 11.53
N GLY A 119 4.87 22.00 10.35
CA GLY A 119 5.43 23.08 9.52
C GLY A 119 6.65 22.67 8.70
N VAL A 120 6.79 21.38 8.34
CA VAL A 120 7.86 20.93 7.45
C VAL A 120 7.74 21.56 6.07
N LYS A 121 8.88 21.71 5.39
CA LYS A 121 8.93 22.27 4.02
C LYS A 121 8.99 21.17 2.95
N VAL A 122 9.26 19.93 3.39
CA VAL A 122 9.31 18.74 2.54
C VAL A 122 8.70 17.58 3.31
N THR A 123 7.80 16.88 2.68
CA THR A 123 7.29 15.56 3.06
C THR A 123 7.48 14.61 1.88
N GLY A 124 6.68 13.57 1.72
CA GLY A 124 6.82 12.69 0.56
C GLY A 124 5.96 11.45 0.62
N VAL A 125 6.46 10.44 -0.04
CA VAL A 125 5.87 9.09 -0.10
C VAL A 125 6.92 8.07 0.25
N THR A 126 6.54 7.07 1.01
CA THR A 126 7.35 5.88 1.26
C THR A 126 6.61 4.62 0.82
N VAL A 127 7.24 3.83 -0.02
CA VAL A 127 6.84 2.45 -0.31
C VAL A 127 7.70 1.54 0.56
N HIS A 128 7.07 0.68 1.36
CA HIS A 128 7.76 -0.17 2.33
C HIS A 128 7.11 -1.56 2.42
N LEU A 129 7.89 -2.55 2.83
CA LEU A 129 7.35 -3.84 3.25
C LEU A 129 6.69 -3.69 4.62
N VAL A 130 5.57 -4.37 4.81
CA VAL A 130 4.83 -4.32 6.07
C VAL A 130 5.44 -5.31 7.06
N ASP A 131 5.66 -4.84 8.29
CA ASP A 131 6.00 -5.63 9.45
C ASP A 131 4.93 -5.52 10.55
N GLU A 132 5.19 -6.02 11.76
CA GLU A 132 4.23 -6.01 12.86
C GLU A 132 3.97 -4.61 13.46
N GLY A 133 4.85 -3.64 13.16
CA GLY A 133 4.69 -2.26 13.62
C GLY A 133 3.83 -1.42 12.68
N VAL A 134 3.55 -0.18 13.10
CA VAL A 134 2.85 0.79 12.25
C VAL A 134 3.89 1.56 11.46
N ASP A 135 3.91 1.33 10.15
CA ASP A 135 4.81 1.98 9.18
C ASP A 135 6.30 1.86 9.54
N THR A 136 6.69 0.74 10.18
CA THR A 136 8.05 0.50 10.66
C THR A 136 8.86 -0.42 9.76
N GLY A 137 8.27 -1.02 8.75
CA GLY A 137 8.91 -2.00 7.88
C GLY A 137 10.00 -1.46 6.97
N PRO A 138 10.80 -2.35 6.35
CA PRO A 138 11.90 -1.97 5.47
C PRO A 138 11.44 -1.16 4.26
N VAL A 139 12.13 -0.04 4.00
CA VAL A 139 11.82 0.87 2.90
C VAL A 139 12.29 0.29 1.57
N VAL A 140 11.39 0.30 0.58
CA VAL A 140 11.65 -0.12 -0.82
C VAL A 140 11.99 1.08 -1.69
N ALA A 141 11.20 2.15 -1.59
CA ALA A 141 11.38 3.37 -2.36
C ALA A 141 10.81 4.59 -1.62
N GLN A 142 11.38 5.76 -1.89
CA GLN A 142 10.88 7.03 -1.37
C GLN A 142 10.96 8.12 -2.42
N ALA A 143 10.02 9.07 -2.36
CA ALA A 143 10.07 10.29 -3.15
C ALA A 143 9.65 11.50 -2.32
N ALA A 144 10.38 12.60 -2.49
CA ALA A 144 10.12 13.83 -1.75
C ALA A 144 9.04 14.68 -2.43
N VAL A 145 8.20 15.33 -1.62
CA VAL A 145 7.16 16.26 -2.05
C VAL A 145 7.30 17.59 -1.28
N ARG A 146 7.32 18.70 -2.00
CA ARG A 146 7.39 20.03 -1.35
C ARG A 146 6.05 20.39 -0.71
N VAL A 147 6.11 20.97 0.47
CA VAL A 147 4.97 21.62 1.12
C VAL A 147 4.98 23.09 0.73
N LEU A 148 3.90 23.58 0.13
CA LEU A 148 3.75 24.96 -0.29
C LEU A 148 3.14 25.81 0.83
N PRO A 149 3.39 27.14 0.85
CA PRO A 149 2.92 28.01 1.93
C PRO A 149 1.39 27.98 2.15
N ASP A 150 0.63 27.79 1.10
CA ASP A 150 -0.84 27.85 1.13
C ASP A 150 -1.49 26.46 1.03
N ASP A 151 -0.71 25.38 1.29
CA ASP A 151 -1.27 24.04 1.28
C ASP A 151 -2.23 23.81 2.44
N ASP A 152 -3.41 23.34 2.10
CA ASP A 152 -4.26 22.60 3.01
C ASP A 152 -4.01 21.08 2.90
N VAL A 153 -4.69 20.30 3.74
CA VAL A 153 -4.55 18.83 3.75
C VAL A 153 -4.92 18.22 2.39
N ALA A 154 -5.94 18.75 1.72
CA ALA A 154 -6.41 18.21 0.45
C ALA A 154 -5.43 18.50 -0.68
N ALA A 155 -4.90 19.72 -0.76
CA ALA A 155 -3.93 20.13 -1.77
C ALA A 155 -2.61 19.35 -1.64
N LEU A 156 -2.07 19.26 -0.42
CA LEU A 156 -0.86 18.49 -0.17
C LEU A 156 -1.06 17.00 -0.44
N HIS A 157 -2.17 16.42 0.02
CA HIS A 157 -2.48 15.01 -0.21
C HIS A 157 -2.64 14.68 -1.71
N SER A 158 -3.28 15.55 -2.48
CA SER A 158 -3.38 15.37 -3.94
C SER A 158 -2.00 15.34 -4.59
N ARG A 159 -1.12 16.29 -4.24
CA ARG A 159 0.26 16.33 -4.76
C ARG A 159 1.08 15.12 -4.36
N ILE A 160 0.89 14.61 -3.14
CA ILE A 160 1.52 13.37 -2.69
C ILE A 160 1.03 12.19 -3.55
N GLN A 161 -0.27 12.09 -3.83
CA GLN A 161 -0.83 11.02 -4.67
C GLN A 161 -0.32 11.04 -6.11
N ASP A 162 -0.05 12.22 -6.69
CA ASP A 162 0.52 12.34 -8.02
C ASP A 162 1.94 11.75 -8.10
N VAL A 163 2.68 11.80 -7.00
CA VAL A 163 4.02 11.20 -6.87
C VAL A 163 3.95 9.73 -6.45
N GLU A 164 2.98 9.38 -5.61
CA GLU A 164 2.76 8.02 -5.09
C GLU A 164 2.51 7.01 -6.21
N GLN A 165 1.60 7.32 -7.12
CA GLN A 165 1.16 6.36 -8.14
C GLN A 165 2.32 5.85 -9.02
N PRO A 166 3.12 6.72 -9.69
CA PRO A 166 4.24 6.24 -10.49
C PRO A 166 5.32 5.56 -9.65
N LEU A 167 5.60 6.06 -8.43
CA LEU A 167 6.57 5.43 -7.53
C LEU A 167 6.15 4.01 -7.15
N TYR A 168 4.87 3.81 -6.86
CA TYR A 168 4.34 2.51 -6.46
C TYR A 168 4.32 1.51 -7.61
N VAL A 169 3.94 1.97 -8.80
CA VAL A 169 3.99 1.16 -10.04
C VAL A 169 5.43 0.72 -10.33
N ASP A 170 6.41 1.63 -10.24
CA ASP A 170 7.82 1.28 -10.42
C ASP A 170 8.32 0.30 -9.35
N ALA A 171 7.99 0.53 -8.09
CA ALA A 171 8.38 -0.36 -6.99
C ALA A 171 7.85 -1.79 -7.20
N VAL A 172 6.58 -1.95 -7.57
CA VAL A 172 5.99 -3.27 -7.90
C VAL A 172 6.71 -3.92 -9.09
N ALA A 173 7.00 -3.15 -10.14
CA ALA A 173 7.71 -3.67 -11.31
C ALA A 173 9.12 -4.16 -10.97
N ARG A 174 9.86 -3.43 -10.14
CA ARG A 174 11.22 -3.80 -9.71
C ARG A 174 11.22 -5.06 -8.87
N LEU A 175 10.32 -5.16 -7.90
CA LEU A 175 10.13 -6.38 -7.09
C LEU A 175 9.78 -7.60 -7.96
N ALA A 176 8.90 -7.43 -8.95
CA ALA A 176 8.45 -8.51 -9.81
C ALA A 176 9.51 -9.01 -10.80
N ARG A 177 10.47 -8.16 -11.24
CA ARG A 177 11.51 -8.54 -12.20
C ARG A 177 12.61 -9.37 -11.60
N GLY A 178 13.13 -8.99 -10.44
CA GLY A 178 14.34 -9.57 -9.85
C GLY A 178 14.11 -10.32 -8.56
N GLY A 179 12.91 -10.24 -7.99
CA GLY A 179 12.70 -10.60 -6.60
C GLY A 179 13.37 -9.58 -5.67
N TRP A 180 13.42 -9.89 -4.40
CA TRP A 180 14.06 -9.03 -3.40
C TRP A 180 14.60 -9.85 -2.24
N THR A 181 15.56 -9.27 -1.54
CA THR A 181 16.05 -9.76 -0.25
C THR A 181 15.99 -8.64 0.79
N VAL A 182 15.83 -9.01 2.04
CA VAL A 182 15.80 -8.07 3.16
C VAL A 182 16.94 -8.41 4.12
N GLU A 183 17.90 -7.50 4.24
CA GLU A 183 19.03 -7.60 5.17
C GLU A 183 18.88 -6.50 6.24
N GLY A 184 18.41 -6.87 7.43
CA GLY A 184 18.03 -5.91 8.47
C GLY A 184 16.89 -5.00 8.00
N ARG A 185 17.16 -3.73 7.76
CA ARG A 185 16.20 -2.75 7.24
C ARG A 185 16.41 -2.39 5.75
N THR A 186 17.38 -3.02 5.11
CA THR A 186 17.71 -2.73 3.71
C THR A 186 17.03 -3.74 2.79
N VAL A 187 16.23 -3.23 1.85
CA VAL A 187 15.68 -4.02 0.75
C VAL A 187 16.62 -3.93 -0.43
N ARG A 188 17.05 -5.08 -0.96
CA ARG A 188 17.83 -5.18 -2.20
C ARG A 188 16.92 -5.73 -3.30
N LEU A 189 16.90 -5.05 -4.43
CA LEU A 189 16.10 -5.34 -5.62
C LEU A 189 17.01 -5.83 -6.75
#